data_83b7476dec45689f8f9398c7e42474c5
#
_entry.id   83b7476dec45689f8f9398c7e42474c5
#
_cell.length_a   1.000
_cell.length_b   1.000
_cell.length_c   1.000
_cell.angle_alpha   90.00
_cell.angle_beta   90.00
_cell.angle_gamma   90.00
#
_symmetry.space_group_name_H-M   'P 1'
#
loop_
_entity.id
_entity.type
_entity.pdbx_description
1 polymer ?
#
loop_
_entity_poly.entity_id
_entity_poly.type
_entity_poly.pdbx_seq_one_letter_code
_entity_poly.pdbx_strand_id
1 'polypeptide(L)'
;MGEQMNGSMPLLTELARWVVFWDSACAMANTYTQIYIQIVFAVQGRQNLICSERKEELQKYMTGIVTGQGQKLIAIHCMPDHTHVLIGLKPNIALSNLVGDIKTGSTNHINEQRWVVGRFSWQEGFGAFSYSHSQLKGVIDYIRDQLQHHARKTFRQEYLAFLKKYEVPHDERYIFKPLDEG
;
A
#
# COMPACT_ATOMS: atom_id res chain seq x y z
N MET A 1 26.81 53.96 -41.36
CA MET A 1 26.82 52.55 -41.74
C MET A 1 26.71 51.78 -40.44
N GLY A 2 25.52 51.41 -40.12
CA GLY A 2 25.19 50.70 -38.90
C GLY A 2 24.65 49.31 -39.27
N GLU A 3 25.23 48.31 -38.72
CA GLU A 3 24.74 46.95 -38.85
C GLU A 3 24.07 46.53 -37.53
N GLN A 4 22.77 46.38 -37.57
CA GLN A 4 21.98 45.83 -36.50
C GLN A 4 22.13 44.30 -36.46
N MET A 5 22.68 43.79 -35.38
CA MET A 5 22.67 42.34 -35.11
C MET A 5 21.38 41.99 -34.39
N ASN A 6 20.52 41.30 -35.11
CA ASN A 6 19.26 40.72 -34.61
C ASN A 6 19.59 39.38 -33.95
N GLY A 7 19.60 39.35 -32.62
CA GLY A 7 19.74 38.15 -31.82
C GLY A 7 18.39 37.56 -31.44
N SER A 8 17.81 36.71 -32.25
CA SER A 8 16.62 35.95 -31.88
C SER A 8 17.02 34.78 -30.99
N MET A 9 16.48 34.76 -29.78
CA MET A 9 16.54 33.65 -28.84
C MET A 9 15.78 32.42 -29.39
N PRO A 10 16.37 31.24 -29.38
CA PRO A 10 15.64 29.98 -29.50
C PRO A 10 15.80 29.18 -28.21
N LEU A 11 15.15 29.56 -27.13
CA LEU A 11 15.24 28.82 -25.86
C LEU A 11 13.91 28.15 -25.43
N LEU A 12 12.84 28.22 -26.23
CA LEU A 12 11.55 27.64 -25.89
C LEU A 12 11.19 26.36 -26.67
N THR A 13 11.96 25.99 -27.68
CA THR A 13 11.69 24.82 -28.51
C THR A 13 12.46 23.55 -28.07
N GLU A 14 13.52 23.66 -27.27
CA GLU A 14 14.25 22.48 -26.79
C GLU A 14 13.65 21.87 -25.53
N LEU A 15 13.02 22.66 -24.65
CA LEU A 15 12.35 22.12 -23.46
C LEU A 15 11.11 21.28 -23.81
N ALA A 16 10.44 21.60 -24.91
CA ALA A 16 9.28 20.82 -25.37
C ALA A 16 9.66 19.42 -25.91
N ARG A 17 10.93 19.20 -26.30
CA ARG A 17 11.43 17.94 -26.83
C ARG A 17 11.74 16.91 -25.74
N TRP A 18 11.99 17.33 -24.52
CA TRP A 18 12.28 16.45 -23.37
C TRP A 18 11.02 15.96 -22.66
N VAL A 19 9.90 16.69 -22.77
CA VAL A 19 8.63 16.30 -22.13
C VAL A 19 7.91 15.17 -22.87
N VAL A 20 8.18 15.00 -24.18
CA VAL A 20 7.52 13.97 -25.00
C VAL A 20 8.22 12.60 -24.91
N PHE A 21 9.42 12.51 -24.32
CA PHE A 21 10.20 11.26 -24.26
C PHE A 21 9.96 10.43 -23.01
N TRP A 22 9.14 10.91 -22.05
CA TRP A 22 8.84 10.18 -20.80
C TRP A 22 7.56 9.36 -20.83
N ASP A 23 6.73 9.51 -21.86
CA ASP A 23 5.47 8.78 -21.96
C ASP A 23 5.58 7.47 -22.80
N SER A 24 6.78 7.13 -23.25
CA SER A 24 7.04 5.94 -24.06
C SER A 24 7.91 4.88 -23.35
N ALA A 25 8.20 5.05 -22.06
CA ALA A 25 9.02 4.10 -21.32
C ALA A 25 8.13 3.05 -20.66
N CYS A 26 8.11 1.89 -21.28
CA CYS A 26 7.64 0.62 -20.70
C CYS A 26 6.14 0.33 -20.78
N ALA A 27 5.51 0.57 -21.90
CA ALA A 27 4.46 -0.35 -22.31
C ALA A 27 5.16 -1.68 -22.60
N MET A 28 5.16 -2.62 -21.64
CA MET A 28 5.58 -3.99 -21.93
C MET A 28 4.65 -4.50 -23.01
N ALA A 29 5.14 -4.48 -24.25
CA ALA A 29 4.36 -4.85 -25.41
C ALA A 29 3.79 -6.26 -25.19
N ASN A 30 2.46 -6.41 -25.26
CA ASN A 30 1.74 -7.68 -25.22
C ASN A 30 1.78 -8.44 -23.86
N THR A 31 1.91 -7.75 -22.72
CA THR A 31 1.81 -8.39 -21.41
C THR A 31 0.37 -8.27 -20.88
N TYR A 32 -0.33 -9.40 -20.80
CA TYR A 32 -1.68 -9.50 -20.25
C TYR A 32 -1.62 -10.19 -18.90
N THR A 33 -1.86 -9.47 -17.80
CA THR A 33 -1.82 -10.01 -16.44
C THR A 33 -3.04 -9.62 -15.64
N GLN A 34 -3.52 -10.54 -14.81
CA GLN A 34 -4.61 -10.32 -13.88
C GLN A 34 -4.25 -10.97 -12.55
N ILE A 35 -3.59 -10.19 -11.68
CA ILE A 35 -3.05 -10.67 -10.40
C ILE A 35 -3.70 -9.84 -9.31
N TYR A 36 -4.46 -10.49 -8.43
CA TYR A 36 -5.12 -9.84 -7.29
C TYR A 36 -4.49 -10.32 -6.00
N ILE A 37 -4.00 -9.39 -5.18
CA ILE A 37 -3.32 -9.69 -3.93
C ILE A 37 -3.97 -8.88 -2.80
N GLN A 38 -4.40 -9.57 -1.75
CA GLN A 38 -4.71 -8.97 -0.47
C GLN A 38 -3.44 -8.97 0.38
N ILE A 39 -3.06 -7.80 0.84
CA ILE A 39 -1.92 -7.56 1.72
C ILE A 39 -2.47 -7.24 3.11
N VAL A 40 -1.87 -7.84 4.15
CA VAL A 40 -2.25 -7.61 5.55
C VAL A 40 -0.99 -7.37 6.37
N PHE A 41 -0.95 -6.30 7.13
CA PHE A 41 0.15 -5.98 8.05
C PHE A 41 -0.35 -5.22 9.27
N ALA A 42 0.37 -5.34 10.38
CA ALA A 42 -0.03 -4.83 11.68
C ALA A 42 0.84 -3.68 12.18
N VAL A 43 0.30 -2.88 13.07
CA VAL A 43 1.06 -1.91 13.89
C VAL A 43 2.02 -2.66 14.80
N GLN A 44 3.20 -2.12 15.05
CA GLN A 44 4.19 -2.68 15.95
C GLN A 44 3.59 -2.92 17.34
N GLY A 45 3.76 -4.16 17.84
CA GLY A 45 3.18 -4.59 19.10
C GLY A 45 1.65 -4.62 19.09
N ARG A 46 0.99 -4.49 17.93
CA ARG A 46 -0.48 -4.47 17.79
C ARG A 46 -1.19 -3.40 18.62
N GLN A 47 -0.50 -2.30 18.88
CA GLN A 47 -1.09 -1.16 19.57
C GLN A 47 -2.19 -0.51 18.72
N ASN A 48 -3.29 -0.09 19.35
CA ASN A 48 -4.40 0.61 18.70
C ASN A 48 -4.03 2.08 18.45
N LEU A 49 -3.07 2.31 17.54
CA LEU A 49 -2.52 3.65 17.28
C LEU A 49 -3.20 4.39 16.11
N ILE A 50 -3.99 3.68 15.29
CA ILE A 50 -4.72 4.31 14.18
C ILE A 50 -6.10 4.71 14.69
N CYS A 51 -6.26 5.99 15.03
CA CYS A 51 -7.54 6.51 15.50
C CYS A 51 -8.57 6.65 14.37
N SER A 52 -9.85 6.60 14.71
CA SER A 52 -10.97 6.66 13.76
C SER A 52 -10.94 7.93 12.90
N GLU A 53 -10.57 9.06 13.50
CA GLU A 53 -10.54 10.40 12.87
C GLU A 53 -9.48 10.51 11.78
N ARG A 54 -8.39 9.76 11.89
CA ARG A 54 -7.26 9.77 10.94
C ARG A 54 -7.29 8.62 9.94
N LYS A 55 -8.20 7.67 10.13
CA LYS A 55 -8.30 6.47 9.30
C LYS A 55 -8.47 6.79 7.82
N GLU A 56 -9.39 7.70 7.47
CA GLU A 56 -9.66 8.05 6.08
C GLU A 56 -8.46 8.75 5.43
N GLU A 57 -7.80 9.64 6.16
CA GLU A 57 -6.58 10.33 5.71
C GLU A 57 -5.46 9.34 5.42
N LEU A 58 -5.24 8.38 6.33
CA LEU A 58 -4.25 7.32 6.15
C LEU A 58 -4.55 6.46 4.93
N GLN A 59 -5.82 6.06 4.73
CA GLN A 59 -6.24 5.28 3.57
C GLN A 59 -6.00 6.04 2.26
N LYS A 60 -6.30 7.34 2.21
CA LYS A 60 -6.02 8.20 1.05
C LYS A 60 -4.52 8.31 0.78
N TYR A 61 -3.72 8.47 1.82
CA TYR A 61 -2.27 8.55 1.70
C TYR A 61 -1.67 7.26 1.12
N MET A 62 -2.03 6.10 1.68
CA MET A 62 -1.61 4.78 1.17
C MET A 62 -2.10 4.54 -0.26
N THR A 63 -3.33 4.97 -0.59
CA THR A 63 -3.86 4.92 -1.95
C THR A 63 -2.97 5.70 -2.92
N GLY A 64 -2.51 6.89 -2.52
CA GLY A 64 -1.58 7.70 -3.30
C GLY A 64 -0.26 6.98 -3.57
N ILE A 65 0.31 6.27 -2.58
CA ILE A 65 1.53 5.46 -2.77
C ILE A 65 1.30 4.34 -3.77
N VAL A 66 0.23 3.54 -3.59
CA VAL A 66 -0.09 2.41 -4.48
C VAL A 66 -0.29 2.88 -5.92
N THR A 67 -1.06 3.94 -6.12
CA THR A 67 -1.35 4.49 -7.45
C THR A 67 -0.13 5.20 -8.06
N GLY A 68 0.68 5.89 -7.25
CA GLY A 68 1.94 6.49 -7.67
C GLY A 68 2.96 5.47 -8.17
N GLN A 69 2.93 4.23 -7.66
CA GLN A 69 3.71 3.09 -8.16
C GLN A 69 3.06 2.41 -9.38
N GLY A 70 2.03 3.03 -9.96
CA GLY A 70 1.32 2.53 -11.14
C GLY A 70 0.47 1.28 -10.88
N GLN A 71 0.23 0.91 -9.61
CA GLN A 71 -0.58 -0.23 -9.23
C GLN A 71 -2.05 0.17 -9.07
N LYS A 72 -2.97 -0.82 -9.16
CA LYS A 72 -4.40 -0.59 -9.00
C LYS A 72 -4.83 -0.90 -7.57
N LEU A 73 -5.22 0.11 -6.79
CA LEU A 73 -5.92 -0.13 -5.53
C LEU A 73 -7.37 -0.55 -5.81
N ILE A 74 -7.83 -1.62 -5.19
CA ILE A 74 -9.20 -2.15 -5.33
C ILE A 74 -10.00 -1.90 -4.04
N ALA A 75 -9.42 -2.21 -2.88
CA ALA A 75 -10.01 -1.94 -1.58
C ALA A 75 -8.92 -1.71 -0.54
N ILE A 76 -9.22 -0.87 0.45
CA ILE A 76 -8.36 -0.64 1.62
C ILE A 76 -9.23 -0.42 2.85
N HIS A 77 -8.80 -0.97 3.98
CA HIS A 77 -9.39 -0.69 5.28
C HIS A 77 -8.32 -0.73 6.37
N CYS A 78 -8.22 0.37 7.12
CA CYS A 78 -7.36 0.45 8.29
C CYS A 78 -8.19 0.20 9.55
N MET A 79 -7.77 -0.77 10.35
CA MET A 79 -8.23 -0.98 11.72
C MET A 79 -7.26 -0.29 12.68
N PRO A 80 -7.60 -0.13 13.97
CA PRO A 80 -6.71 0.54 14.92
C PRO A 80 -5.30 -0.06 15.00
N ASP A 81 -5.16 -1.37 14.82
CA ASP A 81 -3.92 -2.14 15.02
C ASP A 81 -3.40 -2.84 13.76
N HIS A 82 -4.12 -2.80 12.63
CA HIS A 82 -3.72 -3.44 11.37
C HIS A 82 -4.39 -2.84 10.15
N THR A 83 -3.96 -3.26 8.97
CA THR A 83 -4.51 -2.77 7.69
C THR A 83 -4.64 -3.91 6.69
N HIS A 84 -5.74 -3.90 5.94
CA HIS A 84 -6.00 -4.72 4.76
C HIS A 84 -5.93 -3.86 3.50
N VAL A 85 -5.16 -4.29 2.51
CA VAL A 85 -5.04 -3.63 1.20
C VAL A 85 -5.22 -4.66 0.10
N LEU A 86 -6.22 -4.49 -0.77
CA LEU A 86 -6.44 -5.33 -1.95
C LEU A 86 -6.02 -4.57 -3.20
N ILE A 87 -5.11 -5.14 -3.95
CA ILE A 87 -4.54 -4.54 -5.15
C ILE A 87 -4.70 -5.44 -6.38
N GLY A 88 -4.75 -4.81 -7.55
CA GLY A 88 -4.43 -5.44 -8.82
C GLY A 88 -2.95 -5.17 -9.13
N LEU A 89 -2.12 -6.21 -8.98
CA LEU A 89 -0.66 -6.10 -9.11
C LEU A 89 -0.25 -6.19 -10.59
N LYS A 90 0.48 -5.19 -11.07
CA LYS A 90 1.20 -5.26 -12.34
C LYS A 90 2.58 -5.90 -12.12
N PRO A 91 3.10 -6.67 -13.08
CA PRO A 91 4.34 -7.44 -12.91
C PRO A 91 5.64 -6.59 -12.99
N ASN A 92 5.52 -5.27 -12.99
CA ASN A 92 6.66 -4.34 -13.09
C ASN A 92 7.30 -3.97 -11.74
N ILE A 93 6.77 -4.48 -10.63
CA ILE A 93 7.30 -4.22 -9.29
C ILE A 93 7.28 -5.50 -8.44
N ALA A 94 8.27 -5.67 -7.58
CA ALA A 94 8.24 -6.70 -6.56
C ALA A 94 7.22 -6.32 -5.45
N LEU A 95 6.39 -7.28 -5.03
CA LEU A 95 5.39 -7.05 -3.99
C LEU A 95 6.02 -6.55 -2.68
N SER A 96 7.21 -7.06 -2.32
CA SER A 96 7.97 -6.64 -1.14
C SER A 96 8.35 -5.15 -1.20
N ASN A 97 8.72 -4.64 -2.38
CA ASN A 97 9.06 -3.23 -2.55
C ASN A 97 7.81 -2.36 -2.36
N LEU A 98 6.70 -2.72 -3.01
CA LEU A 98 5.45 -1.99 -2.87
C LEU A 98 4.99 -1.92 -1.40
N VAL A 99 5.03 -3.04 -0.67
CA VAL A 99 4.68 -3.07 0.75
C VAL A 99 5.66 -2.26 1.59
N GLY A 100 6.96 -2.33 1.28
CA GLY A 100 8.00 -1.50 1.90
C GLY A 100 7.70 -0.01 1.76
N ASP A 101 7.37 0.44 0.55
CA ASP A 101 7.03 1.84 0.26
C ASP A 101 5.75 2.29 0.98
N ILE A 102 4.71 1.45 1.00
CA ILE A 102 3.47 1.73 1.75
C ILE A 102 3.77 1.90 3.24
N LYS A 103 4.51 0.96 3.84
CA LYS A 103 4.83 0.98 5.28
C LYS A 103 5.74 2.15 5.63
N THR A 104 6.80 2.38 4.87
CA THR A 104 7.74 3.48 5.12
C THR A 104 7.07 4.84 4.93
N GLY A 105 6.38 5.05 3.82
CA GLY A 105 5.70 6.31 3.54
C GLY A 105 4.65 6.63 4.59
N SER A 106 3.77 5.66 4.92
CA SER A 106 2.74 5.88 5.94
C SER A 106 3.31 6.06 7.35
N THR A 107 4.40 5.37 7.71
CA THR A 107 5.11 5.59 8.98
C THR A 107 5.63 7.02 9.07
N ASN A 108 6.30 7.51 8.03
CA ASN A 108 6.84 8.86 7.99
C ASN A 108 5.72 9.89 8.11
N HIS A 109 4.65 9.74 7.32
CA HIS A 109 3.49 10.62 7.38
C HIS A 109 2.87 10.72 8.78
N ILE A 110 2.61 9.57 9.44
CA ILE A 110 2.04 9.53 10.78
C ILE A 110 2.95 10.24 11.79
N ASN A 111 4.25 9.98 11.73
CA ASN A 111 5.23 10.56 12.64
C ASN A 111 5.45 12.06 12.42
N GLU A 112 5.54 12.51 11.18
CA GLU A 112 5.66 13.93 10.80
C GLU A 112 4.43 14.73 11.24
N GLN A 113 3.24 14.16 11.07
CA GLN A 113 1.98 14.75 11.51
C GLN A 113 1.73 14.61 13.02
N ARG A 114 2.61 13.88 13.76
CA ARG A 114 2.51 13.66 15.21
C ARG A 114 1.13 13.11 15.64
N TRP A 115 0.59 12.13 14.90
CA TRP A 115 -0.73 11.57 15.18
C TRP A 115 -0.77 10.75 16.45
N VAL A 116 0.38 10.25 16.90
CA VAL A 116 0.50 9.40 18.10
C VAL A 116 1.52 9.98 19.07
N VAL A 117 1.36 9.67 20.34
CA VAL A 117 2.37 9.96 21.36
C VAL A 117 3.49 8.94 21.19
N GLY A 118 4.73 9.41 21.06
CA GLY A 118 5.90 8.57 20.79
C GLY A 118 6.11 8.36 19.29
N ARG A 119 6.60 7.18 18.91
CA ARG A 119 6.95 6.84 17.52
C ARG A 119 6.05 5.74 17.00
N PHE A 120 5.38 6.00 15.90
CA PHE A 120 4.65 4.98 15.15
C PHE A 120 5.60 4.14 14.30
N SER A 121 5.35 2.85 14.22
CA SER A 121 5.95 1.94 13.23
C SER A 121 5.00 0.77 12.92
N TRP A 122 5.12 0.23 11.72
CA TRP A 122 4.52 -1.06 11.38
C TRP A 122 5.41 -2.20 11.87
N GLN A 123 4.80 -3.30 12.27
CA GLN A 123 5.52 -4.53 12.57
C GLN A 123 6.24 -5.06 11.33
N GLU A 124 7.35 -5.74 11.50
CA GLU A 124 8.06 -6.42 10.41
C GLU A 124 7.18 -7.48 9.74
N GLY A 125 7.44 -7.73 8.45
CA GLY A 125 6.69 -8.69 7.66
C GLY A 125 5.30 -8.20 7.22
N PHE A 126 4.61 -9.05 6.51
CA PHE A 126 3.23 -8.89 6.03
C PHE A 126 2.68 -10.24 5.55
N GLY A 127 1.36 -10.38 5.53
CA GLY A 127 0.68 -11.46 4.81
C GLY A 127 0.29 -11.02 3.41
N ALA A 128 0.40 -11.94 2.44
CA ALA A 128 -0.07 -11.69 1.08
C ALA A 128 -0.81 -12.93 0.56
N PHE A 129 -2.05 -12.72 0.10
CA PHE A 129 -2.94 -13.79 -0.33
C PHE A 129 -3.49 -13.48 -1.71
N SER A 130 -3.39 -14.45 -2.64
CA SER A 130 -3.86 -14.28 -4.01
C SER A 130 -5.32 -14.70 -4.16
N TYR A 131 -6.02 -14.03 -5.07
CA TYR A 131 -7.42 -14.31 -5.37
C TYR A 131 -7.67 -14.37 -6.87
N SER A 132 -8.65 -15.17 -7.28
CA SER A 132 -9.20 -15.14 -8.62
C SER A 132 -10.17 -13.96 -8.79
N HIS A 133 -10.46 -13.60 -10.02
CA HIS A 133 -11.44 -12.54 -10.33
C HIS A 133 -12.82 -12.84 -9.74
N SER A 134 -13.25 -14.09 -9.75
CA SER A 134 -14.55 -14.51 -9.21
C SER A 134 -14.70 -14.32 -7.70
N GLN A 135 -13.59 -14.28 -6.97
CA GLN A 135 -13.57 -14.08 -5.52
C GLN A 135 -13.55 -12.61 -5.10
N LEU A 136 -13.26 -11.68 -6.03
CA LEU A 136 -13.04 -10.27 -5.69
C LEU A 136 -14.18 -9.63 -4.93
N LYS A 137 -15.44 -9.87 -5.37
CA LYS A 137 -16.60 -9.28 -4.69
C LYS A 137 -16.62 -9.65 -3.21
N GLY A 138 -16.46 -10.93 -2.89
CA GLY A 138 -16.45 -11.39 -1.49
C GLY A 138 -15.29 -10.82 -0.68
N VAL A 139 -14.10 -10.65 -1.30
CA VAL A 139 -12.93 -10.07 -0.63
C VAL A 139 -13.11 -8.57 -0.40
N ILE A 140 -13.70 -7.84 -1.35
CA ILE A 140 -14.01 -6.42 -1.20
C ILE A 140 -15.00 -6.21 -0.06
N ASP A 141 -16.09 -6.97 -0.06
CA ASP A 141 -17.12 -6.91 0.99
C ASP A 141 -16.49 -7.24 2.36
N TYR A 142 -15.67 -8.30 2.43
CA TYR A 142 -14.94 -8.67 3.64
C TYR A 142 -14.02 -7.55 4.16
N ILE A 143 -13.26 -6.87 3.28
CA ILE A 143 -12.37 -5.76 3.67
C ILE A 143 -13.17 -4.54 4.14
N ARG A 144 -14.33 -4.27 3.57
CA ARG A 144 -15.19 -3.15 3.98
C ARG A 144 -15.87 -3.39 5.33
N ASP A 145 -16.26 -4.64 5.60
CA ASP A 145 -17.02 -5.01 6.79
C ASP A 145 -16.14 -5.42 7.98
N GLN A 146 -14.86 -5.00 8.00
CA GLN A 146 -13.88 -5.36 9.03
C GLN A 146 -14.36 -5.04 10.45
N LEU A 147 -15.07 -3.94 10.68
CA LEU A 147 -15.61 -3.59 11.99
C LEU A 147 -16.57 -4.66 12.53
N GLN A 148 -17.42 -5.23 11.67
CA GLN A 148 -18.36 -6.29 12.07
C GLN A 148 -17.64 -7.63 12.28
N HIS A 149 -16.60 -7.91 11.49
CA HIS A 149 -15.79 -9.12 11.66
C HIS A 149 -15.01 -9.11 12.96
N HIS A 150 -14.41 -7.98 13.34
CA HIS A 150 -13.65 -7.84 14.58
C HIS A 150 -14.49 -7.81 15.85
N ALA A 151 -15.80 -7.56 15.77
CA ALA A 151 -16.72 -7.79 16.88
C ALA A 151 -16.81 -9.27 17.31
N ARG A 152 -16.39 -10.21 16.44
CA ARG A 152 -16.53 -11.66 16.65
C ARG A 152 -15.20 -12.41 16.68
N LYS A 153 -14.13 -11.88 16.09
CA LYS A 153 -12.81 -12.52 16.00
C LYS A 153 -11.72 -11.50 16.22
N THR A 154 -10.70 -11.89 16.97
CA THR A 154 -9.48 -11.07 17.08
C THR A 154 -8.69 -11.11 15.77
N PHE A 155 -7.90 -10.08 15.52
CA PHE A 155 -7.00 -10.04 14.35
C PHE A 155 -6.05 -11.24 14.29
N ARG A 156 -5.53 -11.72 15.45
CA ARG A 156 -4.67 -12.91 15.47
C ARG A 156 -5.41 -14.16 14.98
N GLN A 157 -6.65 -14.36 15.39
CA GLN A 157 -7.49 -15.48 14.94
C GLN A 157 -7.82 -15.37 13.46
N GLU A 158 -8.06 -14.18 12.96
CA GLU A 158 -8.30 -13.89 11.55
C GLU A 158 -7.06 -14.24 10.71
N TYR A 159 -5.89 -13.73 11.12
CA TYR A 159 -4.64 -13.95 10.39
C TYR A 159 -4.24 -15.43 10.37
N LEU A 160 -4.38 -16.14 11.49
CA LEU A 160 -4.18 -17.59 11.53
C LEU A 160 -5.13 -18.35 10.60
N ALA A 161 -6.40 -17.89 10.50
CA ALA A 161 -7.36 -18.47 9.58
C ALA A 161 -6.94 -18.26 8.11
N PHE A 162 -6.35 -17.12 7.76
CA PHE A 162 -5.75 -16.91 6.43
C PHE A 162 -4.59 -17.86 6.18
N LEU A 163 -3.62 -17.94 7.09
CA LEU A 163 -2.46 -18.82 6.94
C LEU A 163 -2.90 -20.28 6.75
N LYS A 164 -3.87 -20.75 7.54
CA LYS A 164 -4.45 -22.08 7.41
C LYS A 164 -5.18 -22.27 6.09
N LYS A 165 -6.02 -21.30 5.67
CA LYS A 165 -6.80 -21.36 4.42
C LYS A 165 -5.91 -21.46 3.18
N TYR A 166 -4.76 -20.77 3.21
CA TYR A 166 -3.81 -20.74 2.10
C TYR A 166 -2.64 -21.69 2.29
N GLU A 167 -2.71 -22.57 3.31
CA GLU A 167 -1.68 -23.58 3.59
C GLU A 167 -0.27 -23.01 3.68
N VAL A 168 -0.16 -21.76 4.22
CA VAL A 168 1.13 -21.08 4.41
C VAL A 168 1.82 -21.68 5.64
N PRO A 169 3.01 -22.32 5.49
CA PRO A 169 3.79 -22.76 6.63
C PRO A 169 4.15 -21.58 7.53
N HIS A 170 3.90 -21.72 8.83
CA HIS A 170 4.15 -20.65 9.78
C HIS A 170 4.51 -21.20 11.16
N ASP A 171 5.25 -20.41 11.93
CA ASP A 171 5.50 -20.63 13.34
C ASP A 171 4.71 -19.60 14.13
N GLU A 172 3.79 -20.06 14.96
CA GLU A 172 2.92 -19.20 15.77
C GLU A 172 3.68 -18.25 16.70
N ARG A 173 4.89 -18.60 17.10
CA ARG A 173 5.76 -17.77 17.95
C ARG A 173 6.18 -16.45 17.28
N TYR A 174 6.18 -16.41 15.94
CA TYR A 174 6.56 -15.24 15.15
C TYR A 174 5.36 -14.50 14.55
N ILE A 175 4.15 -15.01 14.78
CA ILE A 175 2.92 -14.34 14.37
C ILE A 175 2.57 -13.30 15.42
N PHE A 176 2.93 -12.05 15.17
CA PHE A 176 2.66 -10.89 16.02
C PHE A 176 3.14 -11.10 17.46
N LYS A 177 4.32 -10.59 17.78
CA LYS A 177 4.79 -10.55 19.17
C LYS A 177 3.69 -9.95 20.04
N PRO A 178 3.31 -10.57 21.17
CA PRO A 178 2.47 -9.93 22.15
C PRO A 178 3.08 -8.57 22.55
N LEU A 179 2.26 -7.63 22.95
CA LEU A 179 2.74 -6.51 23.75
C LEU A 179 3.46 -7.14 24.94
N ASP A 180 4.75 -6.83 25.13
CA ASP A 180 5.40 -7.14 26.39
C ASP A 180 4.58 -6.41 27.45
N GLU A 181 3.87 -7.16 28.28
CA GLU A 181 3.22 -6.65 29.48
C GLU A 181 4.36 -6.21 30.40
N GLY A 182 4.75 -4.92 30.27
CA GLY A 182 5.73 -4.28 31.13
C GLY A 182 5.14 -3.85 32.45
#